data_5024595ea9b06781052aa36bdc41b412
#
_entry.id   5024595ea9b06781052aa36bdc41b412
#
_cell.length_a   1.000
_cell.length_b   1.000
_cell.length_c   1.000
_cell.angle_alpha   90.00
_cell.angle_beta   90.00
_cell.angle_gamma   90.00
#
_symmetry.space_group_name_H-M   'P 1'
#
loop_
_entity.id
_entity.type
_entity.pdbx_description
1 polymer ?
#
loop_
_entity_poly.entity_id
_entity_poly.type
_entity_poly.pdbx_seq_one_letter_code
_entity_poly.pdbx_strand_id
1 'polypeptide(L)'
;FLLTGWAYYRSTGTIKNHRDLVNMMAESMKDMGYYLVLAFAAAHFVAMFGWSNLGLITAVHGAAGIESTGLPLPIVLGLMVLFTGLLNLFVGSASAKWALLAPILVPMLMLLGISPEGATAAYRVGDSATNIITPLMVYFPLILVFAQRWQKDFGLGSLTAMMIPYSIWLLVSGTLLIVAWFYLGLPLGPDAPVAYALPEMSPPAIIQ
;
A
#
# COMPACT_ATOMS: atom_id res chain seq x y z
N PHE A 1 3.77 19.79 12.82
CA PHE A 1 2.30 19.86 12.78
C PHE A 1 1.72 20.46 14.06
N LEU A 2 2.12 20.05 15.29
CA LEU A 2 1.55 20.58 16.54
C LEU A 2 1.75 22.09 16.67
N LEU A 3 2.98 22.58 16.46
CA LEU A 3 3.29 24.03 16.58
C LEU A 3 2.59 24.86 15.52
N THR A 4 2.56 24.40 14.28
CA THR A 4 1.88 25.12 13.19
C THR A 4 0.38 25.12 13.37
N GLY A 5 -0.22 24.01 13.79
CA GLY A 5 -1.63 23.93 14.14
C GLY A 5 -2.00 24.83 15.32
N TRP A 6 -1.20 24.80 16.38
CA TRP A 6 -1.40 25.68 17.55
C TRP A 6 -1.33 27.17 17.17
N ALA A 7 -0.32 27.58 16.39
CA ALA A 7 -0.17 28.94 15.94
C ALA A 7 -1.38 29.39 15.08
N TYR A 8 -1.82 28.55 14.15
CA TYR A 8 -2.99 28.83 13.31
C TYR A 8 -4.26 28.98 14.14
N TYR A 9 -4.59 28.02 14.99
CA TYR A 9 -5.83 28.06 15.78
C TYR A 9 -5.82 29.15 16.85
N ARG A 10 -4.64 29.55 17.32
CA ARG A 10 -4.52 30.72 18.20
C ARG A 10 -4.73 32.01 17.46
N SER A 11 -4.22 32.15 16.25
CA SER A 11 -4.42 33.35 15.43
C SER A 11 -5.87 33.50 14.96
N THR A 12 -6.58 32.41 14.72
CA THR A 12 -8.01 32.39 14.36
C THR A 12 -8.93 32.54 15.58
N GLY A 13 -8.39 32.58 16.81
CA GLY A 13 -9.19 32.75 18.05
C GLY A 13 -9.93 31.48 18.48
N THR A 14 -9.69 30.33 17.83
CA THR A 14 -10.32 29.05 18.17
C THR A 14 -9.77 28.49 19.48
N ILE A 15 -8.46 28.64 19.73
CA ILE A 15 -7.81 28.26 20.99
C ILE A 15 -7.64 29.50 21.85
N LYS A 16 -8.38 29.58 22.94
CA LYS A 16 -8.29 30.66 23.93
C LYS A 16 -7.48 30.27 25.15
N ASN A 17 -7.51 29.01 25.52
CA ASN A 17 -6.85 28.48 26.70
C ASN A 17 -6.31 27.06 26.45
N HIS A 18 -5.53 26.52 27.41
CA HIS A 18 -4.95 25.19 27.33
C HIS A 18 -6.00 24.07 27.29
N ARG A 19 -7.20 24.28 27.85
CA ARG A 19 -8.29 23.28 27.83
C ARG A 19 -8.83 23.08 26.42
N ASP A 20 -8.94 24.16 25.64
CA ASP A 20 -9.37 24.07 24.24
C ASP A 20 -8.40 23.23 23.43
N LEU A 21 -7.10 23.42 23.65
CA LEU A 21 -6.07 22.61 23.00
C LEU A 21 -6.19 21.11 23.37
N VAL A 22 -6.35 20.82 24.67
CA VAL A 22 -6.51 19.44 25.15
C VAL A 22 -7.79 18.80 24.58
N ASN A 23 -8.89 19.55 24.52
CA ASN A 23 -10.14 19.04 23.94
C ASN A 23 -10.00 18.73 22.45
N MET A 24 -9.34 19.59 21.69
CA MET A 24 -9.06 19.35 20.27
C MET A 24 -8.16 18.11 20.06
N MET A 25 -7.17 17.92 20.91
CA MET A 25 -6.33 16.72 20.89
C MET A 25 -7.14 15.46 21.23
N ALA A 26 -8.00 15.56 22.25
CA ALA A 26 -8.87 14.44 22.66
C ALA A 26 -9.86 14.06 21.55
N GLU A 27 -10.43 15.05 20.86
CA GLU A 27 -11.32 14.83 19.71
C GLU A 27 -10.59 14.10 18.57
N SER A 28 -9.39 14.57 18.21
CA SER A 28 -8.55 13.89 17.21
C SER A 28 -8.18 12.45 17.61
N MET A 29 -7.96 12.21 18.91
CA MET A 29 -7.67 10.85 19.42
C MET A 29 -8.88 9.93 19.39
N LYS A 30 -10.11 10.46 19.53
CA LYS A 30 -11.33 9.65 19.36
C LYS A 30 -11.44 9.06 17.95
N ASP A 31 -11.10 9.85 16.94
CA ASP A 31 -11.11 9.38 15.53
C ASP A 31 -10.11 8.25 15.30
N MET A 32 -9.03 8.19 16.09
CA MET A 32 -8.07 7.09 16.04
C MET A 32 -8.58 5.80 16.68
N GLY A 33 -9.66 5.83 17.43
CA GLY A 33 -10.22 4.63 18.07
C GLY A 33 -10.57 3.54 17.06
N TYR A 34 -11.20 3.90 15.94
CA TYR A 34 -11.49 2.98 14.85
C TYR A 34 -10.22 2.36 14.26
N TYR A 35 -9.18 3.17 14.06
CA TYR A 35 -7.89 2.69 13.55
C TYR A 35 -7.22 1.70 14.51
N LEU A 36 -7.27 1.95 15.82
CA LEU A 36 -6.72 1.05 16.83
C LEU A 36 -7.41 -0.31 16.83
N VAL A 37 -8.74 -0.34 16.72
CA VAL A 37 -9.51 -1.59 16.62
C VAL A 37 -9.15 -2.35 15.35
N LEU A 38 -9.05 -1.64 14.22
CA LEU A 38 -8.65 -2.24 12.95
C LEU A 38 -7.22 -2.79 13.01
N ALA A 39 -6.28 -2.03 13.57
CA ALA A 39 -4.90 -2.45 13.73
C ALA A 39 -4.77 -3.67 14.66
N PHE A 40 -5.55 -3.72 15.73
CA PHE A 40 -5.61 -4.87 16.63
C PHE A 40 -6.12 -6.13 15.91
N ALA A 41 -7.22 -6.03 15.16
CA ALA A 41 -7.75 -7.14 14.38
C ALA A 41 -6.77 -7.62 13.30
N ALA A 42 -6.13 -6.68 12.60
CA ALA A 42 -5.11 -7.00 11.60
C ALA A 42 -3.88 -7.67 12.22
N ALA A 43 -3.41 -7.21 13.38
CA ALA A 43 -2.30 -7.82 14.10
C ALA A 43 -2.61 -9.26 14.54
N HIS A 44 -3.84 -9.51 15.00
CA HIS A 44 -4.30 -10.86 15.33
C HIS A 44 -4.33 -11.77 14.11
N PHE A 45 -4.84 -11.29 12.99
CA PHE A 45 -4.84 -12.03 11.72
C PHE A 45 -3.41 -12.41 11.32
N VAL A 46 -2.48 -11.44 11.31
CA VAL A 46 -1.08 -11.69 10.94
C VAL A 46 -0.41 -12.68 11.88
N ALA A 47 -0.65 -12.56 13.20
CA ALA A 47 -0.12 -13.50 14.19
C ALA A 47 -0.64 -14.93 13.98
N MET A 48 -1.94 -15.10 13.79
CA MET A 48 -2.56 -16.40 13.50
C MET A 48 -2.10 -16.98 12.17
N PHE A 49 -1.95 -16.14 11.15
CA PHE A 49 -1.47 -16.52 9.83
C PHE A 49 -0.01 -16.99 9.88
N GLY A 50 0.84 -16.31 10.66
CA GLY A 50 2.21 -16.75 10.93
C GLY A 50 2.26 -18.04 11.74
N TRP A 51 1.45 -18.16 12.79
CA TRP A 51 1.41 -19.36 13.63
C TRP A 51 0.91 -20.61 12.88
N SER A 52 -0.06 -20.47 11.99
CA SER A 52 -0.58 -21.55 11.16
C SER A 52 0.34 -21.96 10.01
N ASN A 53 1.44 -21.23 9.76
CA ASN A 53 2.30 -21.36 8.58
C ASN A 53 1.58 -21.23 7.23
N LEU A 54 0.32 -20.77 7.22
CA LEU A 54 -0.43 -20.58 5.97
C LEU A 54 0.24 -19.58 5.04
N GLY A 55 0.88 -18.55 5.60
CA GLY A 55 1.65 -17.57 4.82
C GLY A 55 2.78 -18.22 4.04
N LEU A 56 3.57 -19.04 4.71
CA LEU A 56 4.70 -19.74 4.09
C LEU A 56 4.22 -20.78 3.05
N ILE A 57 3.20 -21.57 3.39
CA ILE A 57 2.61 -22.56 2.47
C ILE A 57 2.10 -21.87 1.20
N THR A 58 1.34 -20.78 1.38
CA THR A 58 0.80 -20.02 0.25
C THR A 58 1.91 -19.36 -0.57
N ALA A 59 2.96 -18.87 0.07
CA ALA A 59 4.09 -18.25 -0.61
C ALA A 59 4.87 -19.28 -1.46
N VAL A 60 5.13 -20.48 -0.92
CA VAL A 60 5.84 -21.56 -1.63
C VAL A 60 5.02 -22.04 -2.83
N HIS A 61 3.74 -22.34 -2.64
CA HIS A 61 2.88 -22.79 -3.74
C HIS A 61 2.64 -21.67 -4.77
N GLY A 62 2.52 -20.43 -4.32
CA GLY A 62 2.39 -19.27 -5.20
C GLY A 62 3.64 -19.04 -6.04
N ALA A 63 4.83 -19.10 -5.42
CA ALA A 63 6.11 -18.99 -6.14
C ALA A 63 6.27 -20.10 -7.18
N ALA A 64 6.03 -21.38 -6.81
CA ALA A 64 6.09 -22.51 -7.73
C ALA A 64 5.07 -22.37 -8.89
N GLY A 65 3.87 -21.86 -8.59
CA GLY A 65 2.87 -21.56 -9.60
C GLY A 65 3.33 -20.50 -10.61
N ILE A 66 3.94 -19.41 -10.13
CA ILE A 66 4.49 -18.35 -10.98
C ILE A 66 5.68 -18.88 -11.79
N GLU A 67 6.60 -19.60 -11.15
CA GLU A 67 7.77 -20.18 -11.81
C GLU A 67 7.36 -21.12 -12.95
N SER A 68 6.32 -21.91 -12.76
CA SER A 68 5.79 -22.83 -13.79
C SER A 68 5.27 -22.10 -15.04
N THR A 69 4.96 -20.81 -14.96
CA THR A 69 4.54 -20.00 -16.12
C THR A 69 5.71 -19.61 -17.02
N GLY A 70 6.95 -19.67 -16.53
CA GLY A 70 8.16 -19.26 -17.25
C GLY A 70 8.22 -17.75 -17.54
N LEU A 71 7.42 -16.93 -16.86
CA LEU A 71 7.39 -15.49 -17.07
C LEU A 71 8.65 -14.81 -16.52
N PRO A 72 9.26 -13.86 -17.24
CA PRO A 72 10.36 -13.05 -16.72
C PRO A 72 9.93 -12.27 -15.47
N LEU A 73 10.82 -12.17 -14.47
CA LEU A 73 10.55 -11.49 -13.19
C LEU A 73 9.99 -10.05 -13.34
N PRO A 74 10.50 -9.20 -14.25
CA PRO A 74 9.92 -7.87 -14.43
C PRO A 74 8.45 -7.90 -14.86
N ILE A 75 8.05 -8.90 -15.64
CA ILE A 75 6.63 -9.07 -16.05
C ILE A 75 5.80 -9.53 -14.85
N VAL A 76 6.31 -10.42 -14.01
CA VAL A 76 5.64 -10.82 -12.75
C VAL A 76 5.37 -9.59 -11.87
N LEU A 77 6.35 -8.69 -11.75
CA LEU A 77 6.16 -7.43 -11.02
C LEU A 77 5.11 -6.52 -11.67
N GLY A 78 5.10 -6.42 -12.98
CA GLY A 78 4.06 -5.69 -13.71
C GLY A 78 2.67 -6.25 -13.44
N LEU A 79 2.50 -7.56 -13.44
CA LEU A 79 1.25 -8.22 -13.06
C LEU A 79 0.87 -7.96 -11.61
N MET A 80 1.85 -7.91 -10.71
CA MET A 80 1.62 -7.55 -9.31
C MET A 80 1.12 -6.11 -9.16
N VAL A 81 1.66 -5.15 -9.93
CA VAL A 81 1.16 -3.77 -9.97
C VAL A 81 -0.31 -3.74 -10.37
N LEU A 82 -0.69 -4.46 -11.42
CA LEU A 82 -2.08 -4.55 -11.89
C LEU A 82 -2.98 -5.19 -10.84
N PHE A 83 -2.54 -6.29 -10.24
CA PHE A 83 -3.28 -6.98 -9.18
C PHE A 83 -3.52 -6.09 -7.95
N THR A 84 -2.49 -5.38 -7.47
CA THR A 84 -2.61 -4.49 -6.33
C THR A 84 -3.48 -3.27 -6.65
N GLY A 85 -3.40 -2.75 -7.88
CA GLY A 85 -4.28 -1.70 -8.38
C GLY A 85 -5.75 -2.12 -8.39
N LEU A 86 -6.03 -3.34 -8.83
CA LEU A 86 -7.39 -3.90 -8.81
C LEU A 86 -7.91 -4.07 -7.37
N LEU A 87 -7.08 -4.62 -6.48
CA LEU A 87 -7.45 -4.77 -5.06
C LEU A 87 -7.74 -3.44 -4.38
N ASN A 88 -7.09 -2.37 -4.79
CA ASN A 88 -7.29 -1.03 -4.24
C ASN A 88 -8.70 -0.49 -4.47
N LEU A 89 -9.41 -0.97 -5.48
CA LEU A 89 -10.81 -0.58 -5.72
C LEU A 89 -11.75 -1.13 -4.63
N PHE A 90 -11.36 -2.23 -3.96
CA PHE A 90 -12.16 -2.89 -2.92
C PHE A 90 -11.70 -2.56 -1.51
N VAL A 91 -10.42 -2.20 -1.31
CA VAL A 91 -9.84 -1.93 0.00
C VAL A 91 -9.09 -0.61 -0.05
N GLY A 92 -9.72 0.48 0.41
CA GLY A 92 -9.17 1.83 0.35
C GLY A 92 -7.99 2.09 1.31
N SER A 93 -7.81 1.28 2.36
CA SER A 93 -6.72 1.45 3.32
C SER A 93 -5.44 0.76 2.84
N ALA A 94 -4.46 1.55 2.41
CA ALA A 94 -3.15 1.05 1.97
C ALA A 94 -2.42 0.26 3.08
N SER A 95 -2.46 0.75 4.32
CA SER A 95 -1.79 0.09 5.45
C SER A 95 -2.45 -1.23 5.83
N ALA A 96 -3.79 -1.28 5.90
CA ALA A 96 -4.52 -2.50 6.20
C ALA A 96 -4.32 -3.55 5.10
N LYS A 97 -4.39 -3.14 3.85
CA LYS A 97 -4.14 -4.00 2.69
C LYS A 97 -2.71 -4.57 2.69
N TRP A 98 -1.71 -3.72 2.95
CA TRP A 98 -0.32 -4.17 3.04
C TRP A 98 -0.10 -5.13 4.20
N ALA A 99 -0.69 -4.88 5.37
CA ALA A 99 -0.61 -5.80 6.52
C ALA A 99 -1.14 -7.19 6.21
N LEU A 100 -2.17 -7.30 5.36
CA LEU A 100 -2.74 -8.59 4.95
C LEU A 100 -1.92 -9.26 3.84
N LEU A 101 -1.39 -8.50 2.89
CA LEU A 101 -0.73 -9.03 1.69
C LEU A 101 0.77 -9.29 1.90
N ALA A 102 1.46 -8.46 2.67
CA ALA A 102 2.91 -8.57 2.84
C ALA A 102 3.39 -9.93 3.34
N PRO A 103 2.73 -10.59 4.33
CA PRO A 103 3.14 -11.91 4.80
C PRO A 103 3.10 -13.01 3.74
N ILE A 104 2.39 -12.78 2.65
CA ILE A 104 2.27 -13.73 1.52
C ILE A 104 3.16 -13.29 0.36
N LEU A 105 2.97 -12.04 -0.10
CA LEU A 105 3.60 -11.53 -1.32
C LEU A 105 5.11 -11.37 -1.19
N VAL A 106 5.57 -10.88 -0.03
CA VAL A 106 7.01 -10.65 0.15
C VAL A 106 7.80 -11.95 0.13
N PRO A 107 7.50 -12.99 0.96
CA PRO A 107 8.22 -14.26 0.88
C PRO A 107 8.07 -14.94 -0.48
N MET A 108 6.90 -14.87 -1.12
CA MET A 108 6.67 -15.44 -2.43
C MET A 108 7.59 -14.82 -3.49
N LEU A 109 7.71 -13.49 -3.51
CA LEU A 109 8.56 -12.80 -4.47
C LEU A 109 10.05 -12.96 -4.15
N MET A 110 10.41 -13.08 -2.86
CA MET A 110 11.78 -13.40 -2.46
C MET A 110 12.21 -14.77 -2.96
N LEU A 111 11.34 -15.79 -2.91
CA LEU A 111 11.60 -17.11 -3.47
C LEU A 111 11.84 -17.07 -4.99
N LEU A 112 11.26 -16.09 -5.68
CA LEU A 112 11.48 -15.83 -7.10
C LEU A 112 12.72 -14.96 -7.37
N GLY A 113 13.44 -14.50 -6.34
CA GLY A 113 14.64 -13.67 -6.48
C GLY A 113 14.38 -12.16 -6.52
N ILE A 114 13.18 -11.72 -6.13
CA ILE A 114 12.82 -10.29 -6.04
C ILE A 114 13.00 -9.81 -4.60
N SER A 115 13.67 -8.68 -4.42
CA SER A 115 13.88 -8.12 -3.08
C SER A 115 12.58 -7.65 -2.41
N PRO A 116 12.52 -7.61 -1.07
CA PRO A 116 11.39 -7.04 -0.33
C PRO A 116 11.08 -5.60 -0.73
N GLU A 117 12.12 -4.81 -1.02
CA GLU A 117 12.04 -3.43 -1.51
C GLU A 117 11.35 -3.39 -2.87
N GLY A 118 11.71 -4.31 -3.77
CA GLY A 118 11.08 -4.44 -5.08
C GLY A 118 9.60 -4.84 -4.99
N ALA A 119 9.28 -5.77 -4.12
CA ALA A 119 7.90 -6.15 -3.84
C ALA A 119 7.08 -4.98 -3.31
N THR A 120 7.66 -4.21 -2.38
CA THR A 120 7.01 -3.02 -1.80
C THR A 120 6.82 -1.92 -2.85
N ALA A 121 7.82 -1.68 -3.70
CA ALA A 121 7.74 -0.68 -4.76
C ALA A 121 6.62 -1.01 -5.76
N ALA A 122 6.56 -2.25 -6.24
CA ALA A 122 5.50 -2.71 -7.15
C ALA A 122 4.11 -2.59 -6.53
N TYR A 123 3.95 -3.00 -5.27
CA TYR A 123 2.71 -2.80 -4.52
C TYR A 123 2.30 -1.33 -4.48
N ARG A 124 3.22 -0.42 -4.16
CA ARG A 124 2.94 1.02 -4.04
C ARG A 124 2.58 1.67 -5.36
N VAL A 125 3.19 1.26 -6.46
CA VAL A 125 2.83 1.76 -7.78
C VAL A 125 1.39 1.42 -8.14
N GLY A 126 0.96 0.18 -7.93
CA GLY A 126 -0.41 -0.24 -8.18
C GLY A 126 -1.42 0.45 -7.27
N ASP A 127 -1.09 0.54 -5.98
CA ASP A 127 -1.91 1.20 -4.96
C ASP A 127 -2.13 2.68 -5.30
N SER A 128 -1.07 3.43 -5.60
CA SER A 128 -1.15 4.87 -5.83
C SER A 128 -1.88 5.23 -7.12
N ALA A 129 -1.73 4.44 -8.17
CA ALA A 129 -2.35 4.73 -9.47
C ALA A 129 -3.89 4.68 -9.44
N THR A 130 -4.46 3.87 -8.55
CA THR A 130 -5.91 3.66 -8.46
C THR A 130 -6.57 4.41 -7.29
N ASN A 131 -5.79 5.06 -6.44
CA ASN A 131 -6.31 5.88 -5.33
C ASN A 131 -7.23 7.00 -5.79
N ILE A 132 -6.99 7.57 -6.97
CA ILE A 132 -7.76 8.69 -7.52
C ILE A 132 -9.15 8.28 -8.04
N ILE A 133 -9.42 7.00 -8.23
CA ILE A 133 -10.70 6.49 -8.73
C ILE A 133 -11.49 5.72 -7.66
N THR A 134 -10.90 5.40 -6.51
CA THR A 134 -11.62 4.66 -5.46
C THR A 134 -12.39 5.59 -4.53
N PRO A 135 -13.73 5.42 -4.41
CA PRO A 135 -14.55 6.23 -3.52
C PRO A 135 -14.30 5.91 -2.03
N LEU A 136 -13.52 4.87 -1.72
CA LEU A 136 -13.17 4.46 -0.36
C LEU A 136 -12.09 5.34 0.28
N MET A 137 -11.45 6.23 -0.48
CA MET A 137 -10.49 7.19 0.04
C MET A 137 -11.19 8.29 0.82
N VAL A 138 -10.65 8.61 2.00
CA VAL A 138 -11.23 9.59 2.94
C VAL A 138 -11.38 11.00 2.36
N TYR A 139 -10.55 11.38 1.39
CA TYR A 139 -10.62 12.70 0.75
C TYR A 139 -11.48 12.71 -0.52
N PHE A 140 -11.96 11.57 -1.00
CA PHE A 140 -12.83 11.52 -2.18
C PHE A 140 -14.15 12.30 -2.00
N PRO A 141 -14.87 12.16 -0.86
CA PRO A 141 -16.05 12.99 -0.57
C PRO A 141 -15.72 14.48 -0.48
N LEU A 142 -14.54 14.84 0.04
CA LEU A 142 -14.11 16.24 0.14
C LEU A 142 -13.93 16.86 -1.25
N ILE A 143 -13.26 16.16 -2.15
CA ILE A 143 -13.09 16.60 -3.55
C ILE A 143 -14.46 16.78 -4.22
N LEU A 144 -15.40 15.85 -3.98
CA LEU A 144 -16.75 15.92 -4.51
C LEU A 144 -17.48 17.19 -4.05
N VAL A 145 -17.40 17.51 -2.74
CA VAL A 145 -18.02 18.74 -2.19
C VAL A 145 -17.42 20.01 -2.82
N PHE A 146 -16.10 20.03 -3.08
CA PHE A 146 -15.49 21.14 -3.79
C PHE A 146 -15.94 21.23 -5.25
N ALA A 147 -16.03 20.11 -5.96
CA ALA A 147 -16.50 20.08 -7.34
C ALA A 147 -17.96 20.56 -7.48
N GLN A 148 -18.81 20.21 -6.51
CA GLN A 148 -20.22 20.64 -6.46
C GLN A 148 -20.42 22.16 -6.28
N ARG A 149 -19.40 22.91 -5.83
CA ARG A 149 -19.45 24.38 -5.81
C ARG A 149 -19.51 24.97 -7.22
N TRP A 150 -18.95 24.25 -8.20
CA TRP A 150 -18.90 24.71 -9.59
C TRP A 150 -20.01 24.07 -10.45
N GLN A 151 -20.34 22.82 -10.16
CA GLN A 151 -21.38 22.07 -10.86
C GLN A 151 -22.22 21.30 -9.84
N LYS A 152 -23.41 21.79 -9.55
CA LYS A 152 -24.29 21.28 -8.47
C LYS A 152 -24.66 19.80 -8.64
N ASP A 153 -24.81 19.33 -9.88
CA ASP A 153 -25.20 17.95 -10.22
C ASP A 153 -23.99 17.01 -10.34
N PHE A 154 -22.78 17.48 -9.91
CA PHE A 154 -21.58 16.67 -10.00
C PHE A 154 -21.63 15.54 -8.96
N GLY A 155 -21.70 14.28 -9.45
CA GLY A 155 -21.83 13.08 -8.62
C GLY A 155 -20.54 12.28 -8.51
N LEU A 156 -20.57 11.24 -7.65
CA LEU A 156 -19.47 10.28 -7.49
C LEU A 156 -19.07 9.65 -8.82
N GLY A 157 -20.04 9.22 -9.62
CA GLY A 157 -19.81 8.63 -10.93
C GLY A 157 -19.12 9.58 -11.91
N SER A 158 -19.48 10.86 -11.89
CA SER A 158 -18.85 11.88 -12.73
C SER A 158 -17.39 12.10 -12.35
N LEU A 159 -17.09 12.16 -11.04
CA LEU A 159 -15.72 12.29 -10.53
C LEU A 159 -14.88 11.07 -10.93
N THR A 160 -15.38 9.86 -10.67
CA THR A 160 -14.68 8.62 -11.02
C THR A 160 -14.45 8.55 -12.53
N ALA A 161 -15.48 8.79 -13.35
CA ALA A 161 -15.35 8.75 -14.81
C ALA A 161 -14.30 9.74 -15.34
N MET A 162 -14.24 10.95 -14.76
CA MET A 162 -13.23 11.95 -15.11
C MET A 162 -11.81 11.51 -14.73
N MET A 163 -11.66 10.76 -13.63
CA MET A 163 -10.34 10.31 -13.11
C MET A 163 -9.84 9.01 -13.74
N ILE A 164 -10.70 8.19 -14.34
CA ILE A 164 -10.33 6.91 -14.99
C ILE A 164 -9.18 7.07 -16.00
N PRO A 165 -9.19 8.02 -16.93
CA PRO A 165 -8.11 8.17 -17.90
C PRO A 165 -6.75 8.43 -17.25
N TYR A 166 -6.74 9.24 -16.20
CA TYR A 166 -5.52 9.54 -15.43
C TYR A 166 -5.03 8.31 -14.66
N SER A 167 -5.95 7.56 -14.04
CA SER A 167 -5.61 6.32 -13.35
C SER A 167 -5.02 5.27 -14.30
N ILE A 168 -5.61 5.09 -15.47
CA ILE A 168 -5.07 4.19 -16.51
C ILE A 168 -3.68 4.64 -16.93
N TRP A 169 -3.50 5.94 -17.19
CA TRP A 169 -2.20 6.48 -17.58
C TRP A 169 -1.14 6.27 -16.51
N LEU A 170 -1.47 6.55 -15.24
CA LEU A 170 -0.57 6.33 -14.10
C LEU A 170 -0.25 4.85 -13.92
N LEU A 171 -1.24 3.98 -14.08
CA LEU A 171 -1.05 2.54 -13.96
C LEU A 171 -0.13 2.00 -15.08
N VAL A 172 -0.35 2.41 -16.32
CA VAL A 172 0.48 2.00 -17.47
C VAL A 172 1.89 2.55 -17.32
N SER A 173 2.05 3.85 -17.09
CA SER A 173 3.36 4.48 -16.95
C SER A 173 4.14 3.95 -15.74
N GLY A 174 3.46 3.76 -14.61
CA GLY A 174 4.06 3.18 -13.40
C GLY A 174 4.46 1.71 -13.60
N THR A 175 3.64 0.91 -14.28
CA THR A 175 3.98 -0.47 -14.61
C THR A 175 5.20 -0.52 -15.54
N LEU A 176 5.21 0.30 -16.59
CA LEU A 176 6.35 0.39 -17.51
C LEU A 176 7.62 0.83 -16.79
N LEU A 177 7.51 1.80 -15.89
CA LEU A 177 8.63 2.28 -15.10
C LEU A 177 9.22 1.16 -14.22
N ILE A 178 8.39 0.44 -13.45
CA ILE A 178 8.84 -0.68 -12.63
C ILE A 178 9.49 -1.78 -13.48
N VAL A 179 8.85 -2.17 -14.57
CA VAL A 179 9.37 -3.20 -15.47
C VAL A 179 10.73 -2.76 -16.04
N ALA A 180 10.84 -1.53 -16.54
CA ALA A 180 12.10 -0.99 -17.07
C ALA A 180 13.17 -0.89 -15.99
N TRP A 181 12.83 -0.47 -14.77
CA TRP A 181 13.76 -0.34 -13.65
C TRP A 181 14.40 -1.68 -13.28
N PHE A 182 13.57 -2.73 -13.23
CA PHE A 182 14.04 -4.07 -12.97
C PHE A 182 14.87 -4.66 -14.12
N TYR A 183 14.51 -4.39 -15.39
CA TYR A 183 15.34 -4.79 -16.52
C TYR A 183 16.72 -4.11 -16.52
N LEU A 184 16.79 -2.87 -16.07
CA LEU A 184 18.04 -2.13 -15.95
C LEU A 184 18.86 -2.51 -14.71
N GLY A 185 18.30 -3.27 -13.78
CA GLY A 185 18.97 -3.68 -12.54
C GLY A 185 19.34 -2.52 -11.61
N LEU A 186 18.66 -1.37 -11.72
CA LEU A 186 18.97 -0.19 -10.93
C LEU A 186 18.49 -0.34 -9.48
N PRO A 187 19.31 0.06 -8.48
CA PRO A 187 18.89 -0.01 -7.09
C PRO A 187 17.73 0.94 -6.82
N LEU A 188 16.82 0.53 -5.91
CA LEU A 188 15.65 1.31 -5.50
C LEU A 188 16.01 2.39 -4.47
N GLY A 189 17.22 2.32 -3.90
CA GLY A 189 17.74 3.26 -2.91
C GLY A 189 19.10 2.81 -2.39
N PRO A 190 19.69 3.53 -1.43
CA PRO A 190 20.90 3.05 -0.74
C PRO A 190 20.65 1.67 -0.12
N ASP A 191 21.52 0.71 -0.39
CA ASP A 191 21.43 -0.68 0.09
C ASP A 191 20.11 -1.40 -0.22
N ALA A 192 19.37 -0.96 -1.26
CA ALA A 192 18.08 -1.53 -1.68
C ALA A 192 18.19 -2.13 -3.09
N PRO A 193 18.81 -3.32 -3.23
CA PRO A 193 18.95 -3.98 -4.54
C PRO A 193 17.58 -4.44 -5.05
N VAL A 194 17.45 -4.59 -6.37
CA VAL A 194 16.22 -5.12 -6.99
C VAL A 194 16.15 -6.64 -6.90
N ALA A 195 17.30 -7.30 -6.92
CA ALA A 195 17.41 -8.76 -6.85
C ALA A 195 17.65 -9.21 -5.40
N TYR A 196 17.06 -10.32 -5.03
CA TYR A 196 17.29 -11.01 -3.76
C TYR A 196 18.00 -12.34 -4.01
N ALA A 197 19.19 -12.48 -3.43
CA ALA A 197 19.87 -13.77 -3.39
C ALA A 197 19.37 -14.55 -2.18
N LEU A 198 18.80 -15.75 -2.42
CA LEU A 198 18.46 -16.64 -1.33
C LEU A 198 19.75 -16.98 -0.58
N PRO A 199 19.77 -16.92 0.78
CA PRO A 199 20.91 -17.41 1.54
C PRO A 199 21.18 -18.85 1.13
N GLU A 200 22.42 -19.13 0.70
CA GLU A 200 22.84 -20.52 0.51
C GLU A 200 22.59 -21.26 1.83
N MET A 201 21.73 -22.25 1.80
CA MET A 201 21.53 -23.13 2.96
C MET A 201 22.87 -23.83 3.19
N SER A 202 23.66 -23.32 4.14
CA SER A 202 24.78 -24.08 4.65
C SER A 202 24.26 -25.47 5.06
N PRO A 203 24.88 -26.57 4.60
CA PRO A 203 24.43 -27.87 5.04
C PRO A 203 24.42 -27.87 6.58
N PRO A 204 23.39 -28.49 7.20
CA PRO A 204 23.30 -28.51 8.66
C PRO A 204 24.63 -29.06 9.18
N ALA A 205 25.25 -28.31 10.10
CA ALA A 205 26.46 -28.80 10.77
C ALA A 205 26.10 -30.13 11.41
N ILE A 206 26.57 -31.22 10.78
CA ILE A 206 26.42 -32.57 11.31
C ILE A 206 27.21 -32.49 12.61
N ILE A 207 26.51 -32.58 13.73
CA ILE A 207 27.07 -32.65 15.08
C ILE A 207 27.99 -33.91 15.06
N GLN A 208 29.29 -33.67 15.06
CA GLN A 208 30.29 -34.68 15.33
C GLN A 208 30.37 -34.92 16.82
#